data_03abc842541823c8b732cce96c3b2c53
#
_entry.id   03abc842541823c8b732cce96c3b2c53
#
_cell.length_a   1.000
_cell.length_b   1.000
_cell.length_c   1.000
_cell.angle_alpha   90.00
_cell.angle_beta   90.00
_cell.angle_gamma   90.00
#
_symmetry.space_group_name_H-M   'P 1'
#
loop_
_entity.id
_entity.type
_entity.pdbx_description
1 polymer ?
#
loop_
_entity_poly.entity_id
_entity_poly.type
_entity_poly.pdbx_seq_one_letter_code
_entity_poly.pdbx_strand_id
1 'polypeptide(L)'
;GLPTTDVACPHCHHKLPPGFMDVTHHIFSIVGAPSAGKSYYLSVLVRQLQRTMFREFGIAFRDADPAFNAILNSMKNRLFAGTDPAEAMLIKTQLEGEMYERLERHDRVVALPKPFVYSLSDPRGGGHDCSIIFYDNAGEHFEPGIANEESPGTLHVASSSGIFFLFDPIASPEFRRMLRGHDDPQFALDKKGKRLDQQDIIMAELEVRVKQNQNISIADKIDVPVAVMIGKCDILKDQLDWERIQWPIKDKKLIQEIIDSNSEILREYMVDMHPGIVANAETLSRNV
;
A
#
# COMPACT_ATOMS: atom_id res chain seq x y z
N GLY A 1 -31.90 24.22 -6.10
CA GLY A 1 -31.58 23.19 -5.13
C GLY A 1 -31.31 23.82 -3.78
N LEU A 2 -31.60 23.12 -2.70
CA LEU A 2 -31.22 23.56 -1.35
C LEU A 2 -29.67 23.51 -1.25
N PRO A 3 -29.03 24.48 -0.58
CA PRO A 3 -27.60 24.43 -0.36
C PRO A 3 -27.26 23.19 0.46
N THR A 4 -26.32 22.40 -0.03
CA THR A 4 -25.77 21.25 0.71
C THR A 4 -24.59 21.73 1.55
N THR A 5 -24.43 21.17 2.73
CA THR A 5 -23.23 21.35 3.58
C THR A 5 -22.13 20.35 3.22
N ASP A 6 -22.40 19.46 2.26
CA ASP A 6 -21.42 18.48 1.78
C ASP A 6 -20.30 19.18 1.03
N VAL A 7 -19.07 18.87 1.40
CA VAL A 7 -17.84 19.35 0.75
C VAL A 7 -17.38 18.28 -0.24
N ALA A 8 -17.00 18.70 -1.44
CA ALA A 8 -16.46 17.81 -2.46
C ALA A 8 -15.08 18.30 -2.92
N CYS A 9 -14.23 17.36 -3.31
CA CYS A 9 -12.93 17.67 -3.89
C CYS A 9 -13.12 18.41 -5.24
N PRO A 10 -12.48 19.58 -5.46
CA PRO A 10 -12.64 20.32 -6.70
C PRO A 10 -12.04 19.63 -7.92
N HIS A 11 -11.15 18.64 -7.72
CA HIS A 11 -10.48 17.93 -8.80
C HIS A 11 -11.18 16.64 -9.22
N CYS A 12 -11.63 15.83 -8.23
CA CYS A 12 -12.24 14.54 -8.53
C CYS A 12 -13.73 14.48 -8.19
N HIS A 13 -14.31 15.56 -7.64
CA HIS A 13 -15.71 15.70 -7.25
C HIS A 13 -16.20 14.64 -6.23
N HIS A 14 -15.29 13.87 -5.64
CA HIS A 14 -15.65 12.99 -4.54
C HIS A 14 -16.10 13.81 -3.33
N LYS A 15 -17.16 13.36 -2.68
CA LYS A 15 -17.57 13.88 -1.38
C LYS A 15 -16.42 13.68 -0.38
N LEU A 16 -16.11 14.70 0.40
CA LEU A 16 -15.12 14.61 1.47
C LEU A 16 -15.80 14.30 2.80
N PRO A 17 -15.14 13.55 3.69
CA PRO A 17 -15.66 13.29 5.03
C PRO A 17 -15.88 14.60 5.82
N PRO A 18 -16.83 14.64 6.77
CA PRO A 18 -17.02 15.79 7.64
C PRO A 18 -15.71 16.14 8.39
N GLY A 19 -15.39 17.44 8.45
CA GLY A 19 -14.18 17.93 9.14
C GLY A 19 -12.86 17.63 8.38
N PHE A 20 -12.92 17.09 7.18
CA PHE A 20 -11.73 16.75 6.39
C PHE A 20 -10.83 17.98 6.16
N MET A 21 -11.40 19.15 5.90
CA MET A 21 -10.65 20.38 5.62
C MET A 21 -9.98 21.01 6.86
N ASP A 22 -10.31 20.53 8.05
CA ASP A 22 -9.88 21.12 9.31
C ASP A 22 -8.61 20.45 9.90
N VAL A 23 -8.11 19.41 9.24
CA VAL A 23 -7.01 18.58 9.74
C VAL A 23 -5.92 18.39 8.68
N THR A 24 -4.71 18.06 9.13
CA THR A 24 -3.61 17.66 8.25
C THR A 24 -3.87 16.30 7.64
N HIS A 25 -3.44 16.09 6.40
CA HIS A 25 -3.62 14.85 5.66
C HIS A 25 -2.28 14.18 5.39
N HIS A 26 -2.22 12.88 5.64
CA HIS A 26 -1.10 12.03 5.26
C HIS A 26 -1.60 10.95 4.29
N ILE A 27 -1.11 11.00 3.07
CA ILE A 27 -1.51 10.10 1.98
C ILE A 27 -0.46 9.01 1.83
N PHE A 28 -0.89 7.77 1.82
CA PHE A 28 -0.04 6.61 1.59
C PHE A 28 -0.55 5.82 0.39
N SER A 29 0.32 5.61 -0.59
CA SER A 29 0.02 4.82 -1.78
C SER A 29 0.65 3.44 -1.67
N ILE A 30 -0.16 2.40 -1.89
CA ILE A 30 0.32 1.02 -1.94
C ILE A 30 0.46 0.62 -3.40
N VAL A 31 1.66 0.22 -3.80
CA VAL A 31 2.03 -0.19 -5.14
C VAL A 31 2.63 -1.60 -5.09
N GLY A 32 2.62 -2.30 -6.18
CA GLY A 32 3.20 -3.64 -6.31
C GLY A 32 2.54 -4.42 -7.44
N ALA A 33 3.13 -5.54 -7.79
CA ALA A 33 2.65 -6.37 -8.89
C ALA A 33 1.17 -6.78 -8.73
N PRO A 34 0.49 -7.07 -9.84
CA PRO A 34 -0.81 -7.72 -9.79
C PRO A 34 -0.74 -9.01 -8.95
N SER A 35 -1.72 -9.21 -8.07
CA SER A 35 -1.79 -10.37 -7.16
C SER A 35 -0.72 -10.42 -6.05
N ALA A 36 0.07 -9.36 -5.83
CA ALA A 36 1.02 -9.28 -4.71
C ALA A 36 0.36 -9.29 -3.32
N GLY A 37 -0.97 -9.15 -3.25
CA GLY A 37 -1.70 -9.17 -1.97
C GLY A 37 -1.91 -7.80 -1.34
N LYS A 38 -1.84 -6.69 -2.12
CA LYS A 38 -1.98 -5.31 -1.64
C LYS A 38 -3.23 -5.09 -0.79
N SER A 39 -4.39 -5.50 -1.28
CA SER A 39 -5.66 -5.33 -0.57
C SER A 39 -5.74 -6.18 0.72
N TYR A 40 -5.13 -7.37 0.71
CA TYR A 40 -4.96 -8.17 1.93
C TYR A 40 -4.08 -7.46 2.95
N TYR A 41 -2.92 -6.98 2.49
CA TYR A 41 -1.99 -6.23 3.34
C TYR A 41 -2.68 -5.01 3.96
N LEU A 42 -3.38 -4.21 3.15
CA LEU A 42 -4.10 -3.03 3.63
C LEU A 42 -5.17 -3.39 4.68
N SER A 43 -5.92 -4.46 4.46
CA SER A 43 -6.93 -4.94 5.42
C SER A 43 -6.30 -5.34 6.77
N VAL A 44 -5.14 -6.01 6.72
CA VAL A 44 -4.36 -6.39 7.92
C VAL A 44 -3.78 -5.15 8.59
N LEU A 45 -3.15 -4.27 7.82
CA LEU A 45 -2.54 -3.02 8.32
C LEU A 45 -3.56 -2.18 9.09
N VAL A 46 -4.70 -1.90 8.48
CA VAL A 46 -5.76 -1.09 9.11
C VAL A 46 -6.23 -1.73 10.42
N ARG A 47 -6.47 -3.04 10.41
CA ARG A 47 -6.87 -3.75 11.64
C ARG A 47 -5.79 -3.65 12.73
N GLN A 48 -4.53 -3.80 12.36
CA GLN A 48 -3.42 -3.69 13.33
C GLN A 48 -3.27 -2.25 13.84
N LEU A 49 -3.39 -1.25 12.97
CA LEU A 49 -3.37 0.16 13.39
C LEU A 49 -4.50 0.46 14.37
N GLN A 50 -5.74 0.03 14.11
CA GLN A 50 -6.89 0.21 15.01
C GLN A 50 -6.63 -0.36 16.42
N ARG A 51 -5.89 -1.47 16.52
CA ARG A 51 -5.57 -2.12 17.79
C ARG A 51 -4.33 -1.54 18.46
N THR A 52 -3.26 -1.38 17.68
CA THR A 52 -1.94 -1.02 18.22
C THR A 52 -1.88 0.45 18.60
N MET A 53 -2.43 1.37 17.78
CA MET A 53 -2.39 2.80 18.06
C MET A 53 -3.03 3.13 19.40
N PHE A 54 -4.19 2.55 19.71
CA PHE A 54 -4.85 2.80 20.98
C PHE A 54 -4.14 2.11 22.15
N ARG A 55 -3.75 0.84 21.98
CA ARG A 55 -3.12 0.05 23.04
C ARG A 55 -1.76 0.60 23.44
N GLU A 56 -0.92 0.93 22.46
CA GLU A 56 0.46 1.32 22.71
C GLU A 56 0.62 2.83 22.94
N PHE A 57 -0.17 3.66 22.24
CA PHE A 57 0.00 5.11 22.27
C PHE A 57 -1.18 5.87 22.86
N GLY A 58 -2.32 5.21 23.07
CA GLY A 58 -3.57 5.85 23.52
C GLY A 58 -4.21 6.72 22.42
N ILE A 59 -3.82 6.54 21.18
CA ILE A 59 -4.30 7.30 20.02
C ILE A 59 -5.41 6.50 19.32
N ALA A 60 -6.54 7.15 19.07
CA ALA A 60 -7.66 6.54 18.36
C ALA A 60 -7.42 6.60 16.84
N PHE A 61 -7.43 5.44 16.19
CA PHE A 61 -7.40 5.29 14.74
C PHE A 61 -8.76 4.72 14.31
N ARG A 62 -9.56 5.52 13.60
CA ARG A 62 -10.96 5.18 13.29
C ARG A 62 -11.31 5.53 11.85
N ASP A 63 -12.37 4.90 11.32
CA ASP A 63 -12.96 5.34 10.06
C ASP A 63 -13.38 6.81 10.18
N ALA A 64 -12.96 7.65 9.25
CA ALA A 64 -13.40 9.05 9.17
C ALA A 64 -14.88 9.11 8.75
N ASP A 65 -15.26 8.24 7.81
CA ASP A 65 -16.62 7.94 7.42
C ASP A 65 -16.73 6.45 7.03
N PRO A 66 -17.53 5.65 7.76
CA PRO A 66 -17.68 4.22 7.46
C PRO A 66 -18.14 3.90 6.04
N ALA A 67 -18.88 4.81 5.38
CA ALA A 67 -19.35 4.61 4.02
C ALA A 67 -18.19 4.67 3.00
N PHE A 68 -17.19 5.53 3.22
CA PHE A 68 -15.97 5.58 2.41
C PHE A 68 -15.17 4.28 2.48
N ASN A 69 -15.10 3.70 3.67
CA ASN A 69 -14.29 2.52 3.94
C ASN A 69 -15.09 1.20 3.84
N ALA A 70 -16.35 1.25 3.36
CA ALA A 70 -17.25 0.08 3.35
C ALA A 70 -16.64 -1.15 2.67
N ILE A 71 -15.95 -0.95 1.55
CA ILE A 71 -15.31 -2.04 0.79
C ILE A 71 -14.20 -2.68 1.64
N LEU A 72 -13.28 -1.87 2.17
CA LEU A 72 -12.17 -2.37 2.97
C LEU A 72 -12.65 -2.99 4.29
N ASN A 73 -13.71 -2.43 4.90
CA ASN A 73 -14.35 -3.00 6.07
C ASN A 73 -15.00 -4.36 5.77
N SER A 74 -15.61 -4.53 4.61
CA SER A 74 -16.13 -5.82 4.15
C SER A 74 -15.01 -6.85 3.96
N MET A 75 -13.91 -6.46 3.31
CA MET A 75 -12.72 -7.31 3.15
C MET A 75 -12.14 -7.74 4.50
N LYS A 76 -11.95 -6.78 5.40
CA LYS A 76 -11.46 -7.02 6.76
C LYS A 76 -12.36 -7.99 7.52
N ASN A 77 -13.67 -7.84 7.41
CA ASN A 77 -14.62 -8.75 8.04
C ASN A 77 -14.52 -10.17 7.48
N ARG A 78 -14.42 -10.34 6.16
CA ARG A 78 -14.20 -11.66 5.55
C ARG A 78 -12.92 -12.34 6.03
N LEU A 79 -11.82 -11.58 6.09
CA LEU A 79 -10.53 -12.12 6.52
C LEU A 79 -10.50 -12.55 7.98
N PHE A 80 -11.25 -11.89 8.86
CA PHE A 80 -11.05 -12.03 10.30
C PHE A 80 -12.27 -12.49 11.10
N ALA A 81 -13.46 -12.50 10.52
CA ALA A 81 -14.68 -12.96 11.16
C ALA A 81 -15.16 -14.33 10.62
N GLY A 82 -14.69 -14.75 9.44
CA GLY A 82 -14.98 -16.06 8.87
C GLY A 82 -14.32 -17.18 9.67
N THR A 83 -15.02 -18.29 9.85
CA THR A 83 -14.49 -19.50 10.48
C THR A 83 -13.92 -20.48 9.45
N ASP A 84 -14.25 -20.29 8.17
CA ASP A 84 -13.80 -21.11 7.05
C ASP A 84 -12.67 -20.37 6.29
N PRO A 85 -11.48 -20.99 6.13
CA PRO A 85 -10.40 -20.43 5.30
C PRO A 85 -10.84 -20.13 3.85
N ALA A 86 -11.81 -20.86 3.30
CA ALA A 86 -12.34 -20.60 1.96
C ALA A 86 -13.10 -19.26 1.87
N GLU A 87 -13.74 -18.81 2.96
CA GLU A 87 -14.43 -17.53 3.04
C GLU A 87 -13.44 -16.35 3.11
N ALA A 88 -12.22 -16.60 3.57
CA ALA A 88 -11.15 -15.59 3.65
C ALA A 88 -10.55 -15.25 2.27
N MET A 89 -10.87 -16.01 1.22
CA MET A 89 -10.40 -15.69 -0.12
C MET A 89 -11.13 -14.46 -0.68
N LEU A 90 -10.37 -13.41 -0.95
CA LEU A 90 -10.89 -12.23 -1.64
C LEU A 90 -10.99 -12.52 -3.14
N ILE A 91 -12.20 -12.44 -3.68
CA ILE A 91 -12.43 -12.69 -5.11
C ILE A 91 -11.99 -11.44 -5.88
N LYS A 92 -10.84 -11.53 -6.57
CA LYS A 92 -10.19 -10.43 -7.30
C LYS A 92 -11.14 -9.66 -8.24
N THR A 93 -11.96 -10.37 -9.01
CA THR A 93 -12.78 -9.81 -10.10
C THR A 93 -13.92 -8.90 -9.62
N GLN A 94 -14.44 -9.10 -8.42
CA GLN A 94 -15.53 -8.27 -7.89
C GLN A 94 -15.00 -6.99 -7.23
N LEU A 95 -13.77 -7.02 -6.71
CA LEU A 95 -13.18 -5.92 -5.95
C LEU A 95 -12.60 -4.82 -6.85
N GLU A 96 -12.04 -5.16 -8.00
CA GLU A 96 -11.45 -4.17 -8.92
C GLU A 96 -12.48 -3.14 -9.41
N GLY A 97 -13.72 -3.56 -9.68
CA GLY A 97 -14.80 -2.63 -10.10
C GLY A 97 -15.30 -1.72 -8.98
N GLU A 98 -15.29 -2.18 -7.74
CA GLU A 98 -15.80 -1.43 -6.58
C GLU A 98 -14.77 -0.48 -5.97
N MET A 99 -13.47 -0.79 -6.12
CA MET A 99 -12.35 0.01 -5.61
C MET A 99 -12.03 1.22 -6.48
N TYR A 100 -12.60 1.30 -7.67
CA TYR A 100 -12.42 2.41 -8.59
C TYR A 100 -13.74 3.14 -8.82
N GLU A 101 -13.67 4.44 -8.99
CA GLU A 101 -14.77 5.26 -9.42
C GLU A 101 -14.52 5.78 -10.83
N ARG A 102 -15.53 5.67 -11.68
CA ARG A 102 -15.48 6.19 -13.04
C ARG A 102 -16.00 7.60 -13.05
N LEU A 103 -15.14 8.53 -13.36
CA LEU A 103 -15.45 9.96 -13.47
C LEU A 103 -15.26 10.43 -14.90
N GLU A 104 -16.16 11.29 -15.35
CA GLU A 104 -16.02 11.95 -16.64
C GLU A 104 -15.11 13.18 -16.49
N ARG A 105 -13.97 13.17 -17.19
CA ARG A 105 -13.01 14.27 -17.22
C ARG A 105 -12.66 14.60 -18.67
N HIS A 106 -12.86 15.86 -19.08
CA HIS A 106 -12.49 16.34 -20.41
C HIS A 106 -12.99 15.39 -21.52
N ASP A 107 -14.27 15.04 -21.48
CA ASP A 107 -14.94 14.11 -22.40
C ASP A 107 -14.40 12.68 -22.45
N ARG A 108 -13.66 12.27 -21.41
CA ARG A 108 -13.17 10.91 -21.22
C ARG A 108 -13.60 10.33 -19.87
N VAL A 109 -13.95 9.06 -19.87
CA VAL A 109 -14.23 8.33 -18.64
C VAL A 109 -12.91 7.80 -18.06
N VAL A 110 -12.57 8.24 -16.85
CA VAL A 110 -11.35 7.89 -16.15
C VAL A 110 -11.70 7.10 -14.91
N ALA A 111 -10.99 6.00 -14.67
CA ALA A 111 -11.09 5.23 -13.45
C ALA A 111 -10.08 5.75 -12.41
N LEU A 112 -10.58 6.25 -11.28
CA LEU A 112 -9.76 6.71 -10.16
C LEU A 112 -9.91 5.75 -8.98
N PRO A 113 -8.82 5.39 -8.28
CA PRO A 113 -8.90 4.59 -7.08
C PRO A 113 -9.62 5.36 -5.98
N LYS A 114 -10.52 4.69 -5.27
CA LYS A 114 -11.20 5.28 -4.11
C LYS A 114 -10.24 5.37 -2.94
N PRO A 115 -10.18 6.49 -2.23
CA PRO A 115 -9.41 6.61 -1.02
C PRO A 115 -10.08 5.86 0.14
N PHE A 116 -9.27 5.28 1.02
CA PHE A 116 -9.70 4.82 2.33
C PHE A 116 -9.25 5.84 3.37
N VAL A 117 -10.20 6.46 4.07
CA VAL A 117 -9.95 7.63 4.92
C VAL A 117 -10.16 7.29 6.38
N TYR A 118 -9.14 7.53 7.18
CA TYR A 118 -9.13 7.29 8.62
C TYR A 118 -8.81 8.58 9.38
N SER A 119 -9.39 8.74 10.55
CA SER A 119 -9.02 9.79 11.49
C SER A 119 -8.07 9.23 12.55
N LEU A 120 -7.04 10.01 12.85
CA LEU A 120 -6.10 9.78 13.94
C LEU A 120 -6.29 10.91 14.95
N SER A 121 -6.65 10.59 16.18
CA SER A 121 -6.93 11.59 17.22
C SER A 121 -6.51 11.12 18.61
N ASP A 122 -6.06 12.06 19.46
CA ASP A 122 -5.82 11.81 20.87
C ASP A 122 -7.09 12.07 21.67
N PRO A 123 -7.77 11.03 22.21
CA PRO A 123 -9.01 11.20 22.99
C PRO A 123 -8.84 12.04 24.27
N ARG A 124 -7.60 12.24 24.74
CA ARG A 124 -7.29 13.02 25.95
C ARG A 124 -7.23 14.52 25.67
N GLY A 125 -7.24 14.91 24.39
CA GLY A 125 -7.04 16.29 23.97
C GLY A 125 -5.56 16.73 24.06
N GLY A 126 -5.14 17.61 23.16
CA GLY A 126 -3.77 18.17 23.14
C GLY A 126 -2.86 17.59 22.06
N GLY A 127 -3.32 16.59 21.30
CA GLY A 127 -2.66 16.13 20.07
C GLY A 127 -3.18 16.88 18.84
N HIS A 128 -2.40 16.83 17.77
CA HIS A 128 -2.86 17.29 16.46
C HIS A 128 -3.63 16.15 15.79
N ASP A 129 -4.93 16.36 15.58
CA ASP A 129 -5.74 15.44 14.82
C ASP A 129 -5.30 15.47 13.36
N CYS A 130 -5.24 14.31 12.71
CA CYS A 130 -4.92 14.22 11.29
C CYS A 130 -5.75 13.11 10.62
N SER A 131 -5.79 13.18 9.29
CA SER A 131 -6.35 12.11 8.45
C SER A 131 -5.24 11.28 7.85
N ILE A 132 -5.41 9.98 7.90
CA ILE A 132 -4.58 9.01 7.20
C ILE A 132 -5.39 8.47 6.02
N ILE A 133 -4.84 8.59 4.84
CA ILE A 133 -5.50 8.22 3.59
C ILE A 133 -4.68 7.14 2.90
N PHE A 134 -5.30 6.02 2.59
CA PHE A 134 -4.68 4.95 1.83
C PHE A 134 -5.28 4.85 0.44
N TYR A 135 -4.42 4.70 -0.57
CA TYR A 135 -4.81 4.32 -1.92
C TYR A 135 -4.26 2.93 -2.25
N ASP A 136 -5.15 2.00 -2.60
CA ASP A 136 -4.79 0.68 -3.12
C ASP A 136 -4.72 0.76 -4.65
N ASN A 137 -3.51 0.75 -5.18
CA ASN A 137 -3.28 0.91 -6.60
C ASN A 137 -3.22 -0.44 -7.30
N ALA A 138 -3.97 -0.59 -8.37
CA ALA A 138 -3.83 -1.75 -9.23
C ALA A 138 -2.44 -1.76 -9.88
N GLY A 139 -1.76 -2.92 -9.81
CA GLY A 139 -0.42 -3.06 -10.38
C GLY A 139 -0.39 -2.84 -11.89
N GLU A 140 -1.49 -3.12 -12.55
CA GLU A 140 -1.71 -2.93 -13.98
C GLU A 140 -1.51 -1.45 -14.41
N HIS A 141 -1.78 -0.50 -13.52
CA HIS A 141 -1.53 0.92 -13.80
C HIS A 141 -0.06 1.29 -13.95
N PHE A 142 0.86 0.43 -13.51
CA PHE A 142 2.30 0.61 -13.62
C PHE A 142 2.91 -0.36 -14.66
N GLU A 143 2.11 -0.98 -15.51
CA GLU A 143 2.63 -1.75 -16.63
C GLU A 143 3.20 -0.81 -17.70
N PRO A 144 4.35 -1.16 -18.32
CA PRO A 144 4.95 -0.35 -19.40
C PRO A 144 4.00 -0.20 -20.59
N GLY A 145 4.00 0.99 -21.19
CA GLY A 145 3.18 1.28 -22.36
C GLY A 145 1.77 1.79 -22.08
N ILE A 146 1.36 1.85 -20.83
CA ILE A 146 0.13 2.56 -20.43
C ILE A 146 0.50 4.04 -20.25
N ALA A 147 -0.04 4.92 -21.10
CA ALA A 147 0.24 6.34 -21.01
C ALA A 147 -0.27 6.94 -19.69
N ASN A 148 0.48 7.89 -19.12
CA ASN A 148 0.06 8.62 -17.90
C ASN A 148 -1.31 9.28 -18.05
N GLU A 149 -1.64 9.76 -19.26
CA GLU A 149 -2.94 10.33 -19.58
C GLU A 149 -4.09 9.31 -19.51
N GLU A 150 -3.77 8.03 -19.73
CA GLU A 150 -4.73 6.92 -19.66
C GLU A 150 -4.86 6.34 -18.25
N SER A 151 -3.92 6.68 -17.35
CA SER A 151 -3.88 6.17 -15.99
C SER A 151 -3.71 7.29 -14.95
N PRO A 152 -4.63 8.26 -14.88
CA PRO A 152 -4.57 9.36 -13.91
C PRO A 152 -4.70 8.86 -12.45
N GLY A 153 -5.07 7.60 -12.26
CA GLY A 153 -5.02 6.92 -10.96
C GLY A 153 -3.63 6.87 -10.33
N THR A 154 -2.56 7.20 -11.07
CA THR A 154 -1.19 7.24 -10.53
C THR A 154 -0.75 8.65 -10.06
N LEU A 155 -1.51 9.69 -10.39
CA LEU A 155 -1.15 11.08 -10.05
C LEU A 155 -1.05 11.31 -8.54
N HIS A 156 -1.90 10.66 -7.73
CA HIS A 156 -1.86 10.80 -6.28
C HIS A 156 -0.61 10.17 -5.66
N VAL A 157 0.03 9.20 -6.33
CA VAL A 157 1.26 8.57 -5.83
C VAL A 157 2.39 9.58 -5.73
N ALA A 158 2.51 10.48 -6.70
CA ALA A 158 3.50 11.57 -6.69
C ALA A 158 3.29 12.60 -5.57
N SER A 159 2.07 12.70 -5.05
CA SER A 159 1.69 13.60 -3.96
C SER A 159 1.56 12.88 -2.61
N SER A 160 1.97 11.62 -2.54
CA SER A 160 1.90 10.83 -1.30
C SER A 160 2.91 11.29 -0.26
N SER A 161 2.55 11.16 1.01
CA SER A 161 3.44 11.34 2.15
C SER A 161 4.38 10.15 2.34
N GLY A 162 4.05 9.00 1.72
CA GLY A 162 4.87 7.80 1.68
C GLY A 162 4.33 6.79 0.68
N ILE A 163 5.20 5.99 0.12
CA ILE A 163 4.89 4.93 -0.84
C ILE A 163 5.25 3.58 -0.23
N PHE A 164 4.31 2.65 -0.23
CA PHE A 164 4.52 1.26 0.16
C PHE A 164 4.61 0.41 -1.10
N PHE A 165 5.78 -0.14 -1.39
CA PHE A 165 5.95 -1.11 -2.46
C PHE A 165 5.88 -2.53 -1.91
N LEU A 166 4.81 -3.26 -2.23
CA LEU A 166 4.62 -4.63 -1.78
C LEU A 166 5.28 -5.61 -2.74
N PHE A 167 6.41 -6.16 -2.33
CA PHE A 167 7.14 -7.20 -3.03
C PHE A 167 6.51 -8.57 -2.75
N ASP A 168 6.28 -9.35 -3.80
CA ASP A 168 5.75 -10.72 -3.74
C ASP A 168 6.87 -11.75 -3.99
N PRO A 169 7.36 -12.44 -2.97
CA PRO A 169 8.40 -13.47 -3.14
C PRO A 169 7.97 -14.61 -4.08
N ILE A 170 6.68 -14.95 -4.11
CA ILE A 170 6.17 -16.03 -4.97
C ILE A 170 6.25 -15.64 -6.45
N ALA A 171 6.18 -14.35 -6.79
CA ALA A 171 6.32 -13.87 -8.16
C ALA A 171 7.79 -13.77 -8.60
N SER A 172 8.78 -13.88 -7.71
CA SER A 172 10.20 -13.85 -8.05
C SER A 172 10.73 -15.22 -8.44
N PRO A 173 11.42 -15.35 -9.59
CA PRO A 173 12.05 -16.61 -10.01
C PRO A 173 13.11 -17.11 -9.03
N GLU A 174 13.85 -16.20 -8.38
CA GLU A 174 14.90 -16.49 -7.40
C GLU A 174 14.31 -17.17 -6.18
N PHE A 175 13.31 -16.54 -5.57
CA PHE A 175 12.59 -17.09 -4.43
C PHE A 175 11.91 -18.43 -4.75
N ARG A 176 11.32 -18.54 -5.95
CA ARG A 176 10.72 -19.82 -6.39
C ARG A 176 11.73 -20.94 -6.51
N ARG A 177 12.95 -20.66 -6.94
CA ARG A 177 14.01 -21.66 -6.98
C ARG A 177 14.42 -22.12 -5.60
N MET A 178 14.55 -21.19 -4.66
CA MET A 178 14.88 -21.46 -3.26
C MET A 178 13.77 -22.24 -2.53
N LEU A 179 12.51 -21.86 -2.77
CA LEU A 179 11.32 -22.44 -2.13
C LEU A 179 10.77 -23.65 -2.92
N ARG A 180 11.60 -24.29 -3.77
CA ARG A 180 11.17 -25.42 -4.58
C ARG A 180 10.74 -26.58 -3.70
N GLY A 181 9.47 -27.02 -3.86
CA GLY A 181 8.87 -28.09 -3.03
C GLY A 181 8.10 -27.58 -1.81
N HIS A 182 7.94 -26.28 -1.66
CA HIS A 182 7.05 -25.69 -0.65
C HIS A 182 5.57 -26.03 -0.95
N ASP A 183 4.81 -26.40 0.08
CA ASP A 183 3.44 -26.90 -0.05
C ASP A 183 2.36 -25.81 -0.25
N ASP A 184 2.75 -24.52 -0.32
CA ASP A 184 1.80 -23.44 -0.50
C ASP A 184 1.06 -23.58 -1.86
N PRO A 185 -0.29 -23.59 -1.86
CA PRO A 185 -1.08 -23.74 -3.09
C PRO A 185 -0.80 -22.69 -4.17
N GLN A 186 -0.31 -21.51 -3.79
CA GLN A 186 0.01 -20.43 -4.71
C GLN A 186 1.19 -20.79 -5.65
N PHE A 187 2.10 -21.68 -5.22
CA PHE A 187 3.13 -22.22 -6.10
C PHE A 187 2.58 -23.09 -7.22
N ALA A 188 1.41 -23.74 -7.01
CA ALA A 188 0.78 -24.60 -7.99
C ALA A 188 -0.02 -23.82 -9.05
N LEU A 189 -0.52 -22.63 -8.71
CA LEU A 189 -1.40 -21.84 -9.56
C LEU A 189 -0.71 -21.21 -10.78
N ASP A 190 0.61 -21.04 -10.72
CA ASP A 190 1.38 -20.33 -11.74
C ASP A 190 2.01 -21.21 -12.83
N LYS A 191 1.44 -22.38 -13.08
CA LYS A 191 1.90 -23.27 -14.20
C LYS A 191 1.79 -22.62 -15.60
N LYS A 192 1.17 -21.44 -15.71
CA LYS A 192 1.01 -20.73 -16.99
C LYS A 192 2.03 -19.62 -17.25
N GLY A 193 3.04 -19.42 -16.41
CA GLY A 193 4.24 -18.64 -16.71
C GLY A 193 4.06 -17.16 -17.09
N LYS A 194 2.89 -16.57 -16.90
CA LYS A 194 2.56 -15.27 -17.53
C LYS A 194 2.94 -14.02 -16.74
N ARG A 195 3.41 -14.11 -15.50
CA ARG A 195 3.68 -12.93 -14.66
C ARG A 195 4.86 -13.08 -13.69
N LEU A 196 5.79 -13.98 -13.99
CA LEU A 196 7.03 -14.04 -13.25
C LEU A 196 7.89 -12.86 -13.68
N ASP A 197 8.44 -12.14 -12.71
CA ASP A 197 9.47 -11.14 -12.90
C ASP A 197 9.04 -9.80 -13.55
N GLN A 198 7.95 -9.21 -13.07
CA GLN A 198 7.58 -7.85 -13.49
C GLN A 198 7.76 -6.81 -12.37
N GLN A 199 8.21 -7.21 -11.19
CA GLN A 199 8.26 -6.32 -10.03
C GLN A 199 9.30 -5.22 -10.19
N ASP A 200 10.47 -5.55 -10.77
CA ASP A 200 11.51 -4.57 -11.12
C ASP A 200 11.01 -3.55 -12.12
N ILE A 201 10.28 -4.03 -13.13
CA ILE A 201 9.70 -3.18 -14.17
C ILE A 201 8.65 -2.24 -13.57
N ILE A 202 7.79 -2.74 -12.68
CA ILE A 202 6.77 -1.92 -11.99
C ILE A 202 7.44 -0.88 -11.10
N MET A 203 8.51 -1.22 -10.40
CA MET A 203 9.27 -0.26 -9.59
C MET A 203 9.94 0.80 -10.47
N ALA A 204 10.54 0.42 -11.59
CA ALA A 204 11.15 1.36 -12.52
C ALA A 204 10.09 2.28 -13.16
N GLU A 205 8.94 1.75 -13.53
CA GLU A 205 7.83 2.55 -14.07
C GLU A 205 7.25 3.50 -13.01
N LEU A 206 7.14 3.06 -11.76
CA LEU A 206 6.78 3.91 -10.62
C LEU A 206 7.74 5.10 -10.51
N GLU A 207 9.05 4.85 -10.60
CA GLU A 207 10.08 5.89 -10.58
C GLU A 207 9.86 6.92 -11.68
N VAL A 208 9.73 6.47 -12.92
CA VAL A 208 9.52 7.34 -14.07
C VAL A 208 8.28 8.22 -13.88
N ARG A 209 7.15 7.63 -13.48
CA ARG A 209 5.88 8.35 -13.33
C ARG A 209 5.90 9.35 -12.19
N VAL A 210 6.46 8.97 -11.03
CA VAL A 210 6.54 9.88 -9.89
C VAL A 210 7.43 11.08 -10.24
N LYS A 211 8.59 10.85 -10.84
CA LYS A 211 9.51 11.92 -11.25
C LYS A 211 8.91 12.84 -12.31
N GLN A 212 8.22 12.27 -13.32
CA GLN A 212 7.49 13.05 -14.33
C GLN A 212 6.40 13.92 -13.70
N ASN A 213 5.57 13.35 -12.81
CA ASN A 213 4.49 14.06 -12.17
C ASN A 213 4.97 15.16 -11.21
N GLN A 214 6.14 14.98 -10.58
CA GLN A 214 6.79 16.00 -9.76
C GLN A 214 7.64 16.98 -10.58
N ASN A 215 7.77 16.78 -11.89
CA ASN A 215 8.58 17.58 -12.80
C ASN A 215 10.04 17.72 -12.36
N ILE A 216 10.63 16.61 -11.90
CA ILE A 216 12.03 16.50 -11.50
C ILE A 216 12.84 15.66 -12.50
N SER A 217 14.16 15.88 -12.53
CA SER A 217 15.05 15.12 -13.39
C SER A 217 15.04 13.63 -13.03
N ILE A 218 15.21 12.77 -14.02
CA ILE A 218 15.35 11.32 -13.80
C ILE A 218 16.58 10.97 -12.95
N ALA A 219 17.59 11.83 -12.96
CA ALA A 219 18.80 11.67 -12.15
C ALA A 219 18.62 12.05 -10.67
N ASP A 220 17.57 12.80 -10.35
CA ASP A 220 17.30 13.26 -8.99
C ASP A 220 16.43 12.25 -8.25
N LYS A 221 16.64 12.13 -6.94
CA LYS A 221 15.82 11.30 -6.07
C LYS A 221 14.67 12.13 -5.48
N ILE A 222 13.52 11.48 -5.28
CA ILE A 222 12.40 12.09 -4.56
C ILE A 222 12.67 12.16 -3.06
N ASP A 223 11.97 13.07 -2.36
CA ASP A 223 12.01 13.18 -0.90
C ASP A 223 10.92 12.33 -0.23
N VAL A 224 9.93 11.83 -1.02
CA VAL A 224 8.88 10.97 -0.51
C VAL A 224 9.47 9.65 -0.05
N PRO A 225 9.26 9.24 1.21
CA PRO A 225 9.74 7.95 1.70
C PRO A 225 9.13 6.77 0.93
N VAL A 226 9.96 5.78 0.64
CA VAL A 226 9.55 4.52 0.00
C VAL A 226 9.88 3.37 0.93
N ALA A 227 8.87 2.59 1.32
CA ALA A 227 9.08 1.37 2.07
C ALA A 227 8.87 0.16 1.16
N VAL A 228 9.91 -0.64 0.97
CA VAL A 228 9.82 -1.96 0.33
C VAL A 228 9.40 -2.97 1.37
N MET A 229 8.22 -3.55 1.19
CA MET A 229 7.62 -4.49 2.13
C MET A 229 7.57 -5.88 1.51
N ILE A 230 8.14 -6.85 2.19
CA ILE A 230 8.09 -8.24 1.75
C ILE A 230 6.73 -8.83 2.14
N GLY A 231 5.87 -9.08 1.15
CA GLY A 231 4.60 -9.78 1.35
C GLY A 231 4.79 -11.28 1.57
N LYS A 232 3.72 -11.98 2.02
CA LYS A 232 3.71 -13.45 2.14
C LYS A 232 4.93 -14.00 2.91
N CYS A 233 5.35 -13.30 3.97
CA CYS A 233 6.56 -13.63 4.73
C CYS A 233 6.50 -15.00 5.42
N ASP A 234 5.32 -15.58 5.58
CA ASP A 234 5.10 -16.93 6.11
C ASP A 234 5.83 -18.01 5.32
N ILE A 235 5.99 -17.83 4.00
CA ILE A 235 6.77 -18.74 3.14
C ILE A 235 8.28 -18.65 3.38
N LEU A 236 8.76 -17.58 4.02
CA LEU A 236 10.17 -17.32 4.31
C LEU A 236 10.56 -17.72 5.73
N LYS A 237 9.68 -18.46 6.43
CA LYS A 237 9.85 -18.80 7.84
C LYS A 237 11.22 -19.42 8.15
N ASP A 238 11.71 -20.30 7.28
CA ASP A 238 12.96 -21.02 7.46
C ASP A 238 14.15 -20.37 6.72
N GLN A 239 13.92 -19.24 6.07
CA GLN A 239 14.91 -18.58 5.22
C GLN A 239 15.47 -17.29 5.83
N LEU A 240 14.73 -16.66 6.72
CA LEU A 240 15.10 -15.43 7.40
C LEU A 240 15.26 -15.69 8.90
N ASP A 241 16.32 -15.16 9.48
CA ASP A 241 16.56 -15.19 10.93
C ASP A 241 15.61 -14.22 11.65
N TRP A 242 14.39 -14.69 11.92
CA TRP A 242 13.34 -13.91 12.57
C TRP A 242 13.70 -13.51 14.01
N GLU A 243 14.63 -14.18 14.68
CA GLU A 243 15.06 -13.81 16.04
C GLU A 243 15.81 -12.48 16.06
N ARG A 244 16.41 -12.08 14.93
CA ARG A 244 17.07 -10.78 14.78
C ARG A 244 16.08 -9.64 14.59
N ILE A 245 14.86 -9.92 14.12
CA ILE A 245 13.81 -8.89 13.89
C ILE A 245 13.11 -8.59 15.21
N GLN A 246 13.24 -7.37 15.69
CA GLN A 246 12.73 -6.97 16.98
C GLN A 246 11.46 -6.12 16.85
N TRP A 247 10.60 -6.21 17.85
CA TRP A 247 9.42 -5.35 17.91
C TRP A 247 9.82 -3.91 18.24
N PRO A 248 9.49 -2.91 17.38
CA PRO A 248 10.05 -1.55 17.51
C PRO A 248 9.31 -0.66 18.51
N ILE A 249 8.35 -1.18 19.26
CA ILE A 249 7.63 -0.42 20.27
C ILE A 249 8.05 -0.89 21.66
N LYS A 250 8.57 0.04 22.46
CA LYS A 250 8.96 -0.19 23.83
C LYS A 250 8.51 1.01 24.69
N ASP A 251 7.93 0.72 25.84
CA ASP A 251 7.47 1.75 26.79
C ASP A 251 6.58 2.82 26.12
N LYS A 252 5.67 2.38 25.24
CA LYS A 252 4.75 3.23 24.47
C LYS A 252 5.45 4.24 23.53
N LYS A 253 6.65 3.93 23.09
CA LYS A 253 7.43 4.73 22.13
C LYS A 253 7.91 3.87 20.98
N LEU A 254 7.97 4.45 19.79
CA LEU A 254 8.70 3.88 18.68
C LEU A 254 10.19 4.09 18.92
N ILE A 255 10.96 3.03 18.74
CA ILE A 255 12.42 3.03 18.88
C ILE A 255 13.04 3.00 17.48
N GLN A 256 13.54 4.15 17.05
CA GLN A 256 14.07 4.34 15.69
C GLN A 256 15.23 3.39 15.40
N GLU A 257 16.13 3.19 16.35
CA GLU A 257 17.29 2.30 16.19
C GLU A 257 16.88 0.84 15.91
N ILE A 258 15.75 0.39 16.46
CA ILE A 258 15.20 -0.94 16.17
C ILE A 258 14.62 -0.98 14.76
N ILE A 259 13.92 0.07 14.34
CA ILE A 259 13.37 0.17 12.98
C ILE A 259 14.51 0.13 11.96
N ASP A 260 15.55 0.94 12.18
CA ASP A 260 16.71 1.03 11.29
C ASP A 260 17.45 -0.32 11.21
N SER A 261 17.67 -0.97 12.37
CA SER A 261 18.30 -2.30 12.42
C SER A 261 17.48 -3.37 11.71
N ASN A 262 16.16 -3.38 11.90
CA ASN A 262 15.27 -4.31 11.21
C ASN A 262 15.30 -4.08 9.69
N SER A 263 15.28 -2.80 9.28
CA SER A 263 15.34 -2.42 7.86
C SER A 263 16.64 -2.88 7.21
N GLU A 264 17.78 -2.71 7.89
CA GLU A 264 19.08 -3.14 7.35
C GLU A 264 19.16 -4.67 7.20
N ILE A 265 18.66 -5.44 8.18
CA ILE A 265 18.60 -6.90 8.09
C ILE A 265 17.79 -7.34 6.87
N LEU A 266 16.63 -6.73 6.67
CA LEU A 266 15.75 -7.05 5.53
C LEU A 266 16.36 -6.56 4.21
N ARG A 267 17.03 -5.42 4.21
CA ARG A 267 17.73 -4.88 3.05
C ARG A 267 18.87 -5.81 2.62
N GLU A 268 19.74 -6.25 3.53
CA GLU A 268 20.79 -7.23 3.25
C GLU A 268 20.21 -8.48 2.60
N TYR A 269 19.17 -9.05 3.19
CA TYR A 269 18.49 -10.21 2.64
C TYR A 269 17.94 -9.98 1.24
N MET A 270 17.33 -8.82 0.99
CA MET A 270 16.79 -8.47 -0.34
C MET A 270 17.90 -8.19 -1.37
N VAL A 271 19.04 -7.63 -0.97
CA VAL A 271 20.20 -7.46 -1.86
C VAL A 271 20.72 -8.81 -2.36
N ASP A 272 20.76 -9.81 -1.49
CA ASP A 272 21.19 -11.15 -1.87
C ASP A 272 20.19 -11.85 -2.79
N MET A 273 18.90 -11.67 -2.52
CA MET A 273 17.84 -12.40 -3.21
C MET A 273 17.27 -11.67 -4.43
N HIS A 274 17.18 -10.34 -4.39
CA HIS A 274 16.58 -9.54 -5.45
C HIS A 274 17.17 -8.12 -5.52
N PRO A 275 18.46 -7.98 -5.89
CA PRO A 275 19.16 -6.70 -5.84
C PRO A 275 18.51 -5.61 -6.69
N GLY A 276 17.81 -5.97 -7.78
CA GLY A 276 17.13 -5.01 -8.65
C GLY A 276 16.07 -4.18 -7.94
N ILE A 277 15.25 -4.79 -7.08
CA ILE A 277 14.24 -4.06 -6.30
C ILE A 277 14.89 -3.05 -5.35
N VAL A 278 15.95 -3.45 -4.65
CA VAL A 278 16.66 -2.56 -3.72
C VAL A 278 17.29 -1.40 -4.49
N ALA A 279 17.99 -1.68 -5.59
CA ALA A 279 18.62 -0.66 -6.41
C ALA A 279 17.59 0.35 -6.97
N ASN A 280 16.46 -0.13 -7.49
CA ASN A 280 15.42 0.74 -8.03
C ASN A 280 14.77 1.59 -6.93
N ALA A 281 14.50 1.03 -5.75
CA ALA A 281 13.96 1.80 -4.62
C ALA A 281 14.93 2.90 -4.17
N GLU A 282 16.21 2.57 -4.00
CA GLU A 282 17.26 3.51 -3.60
C GLU A 282 17.57 4.56 -4.69
N THR A 283 17.31 4.27 -5.96
CA THR A 283 17.40 5.26 -7.05
C THR A 283 16.20 6.19 -7.05
N LEU A 284 15.02 5.67 -6.71
CA LEU A 284 13.80 6.46 -6.64
C LEU A 284 13.82 7.47 -5.49
N SER A 285 14.14 7.04 -4.26
CA SER A 285 14.00 7.88 -3.06
C SER A 285 15.31 8.05 -2.28
N ARG A 286 15.42 9.18 -1.56
CA ARG A 286 16.47 9.41 -0.54
C ARG A 286 16.19 8.66 0.76
N ASN A 287 14.92 8.29 0.97
CA ASN A 287 14.44 7.68 2.21
C ASN A 287 13.79 6.33 1.88
N VAL A 288 14.59 5.27 1.91
CA VAL A 288 14.15 3.89 1.66
C VAL A 288 14.32 3.06 2.91
#